data_2e35a794aaa4e844d798915c407b1e63
#
_entry.id   2e35a794aaa4e844d798915c407b1e63
#
_cell.length_a   1.000
_cell.length_b   1.000
_cell.length_c   1.000
_cell.angle_alpha   90.00
_cell.angle_beta   90.00
_cell.angle_gamma   90.00
#
_symmetry.space_group_name_H-M   'P 1'
#
loop_
_entity.id
_entity.type
_entity.pdbx_description
1 polymer ?
#
loop_
_entity_poly.entity_id
_entity_poly.type
_entity_poly.pdbx_seq_one_letter_code
_entity_poly.pdbx_strand_id
1 'polypeptide(L)'
;MSILTFKGGVHPYDGKELSKDIPTRQIYPDGEVVIPVAQHIGAPAKPIVNVGDRVLVGQKIAEANGFVSANIHSSVSGTVKKIEQRLVPNGSKVLSVVIENDEQYEKFEYEKPDDNLSREEKIELIKDCGVVGLGGACFPTHVKLSPKEIDKIDYVIVNAAECEPYITADYRRLKEQPKEVIEGLKIVLSLFENAQAVIAVENNKKDVIDELSKLTENEPKISVAELKTKYPQGSERHIIYAVTKRKINSKMLPADAGCIVDNVDTIYNIYNAVKFHKPLTERIVTVSGDGINTPSNFVVPIGTSHAKLVKEAGELKDGVVKLISGGPMMGQAMFSLDVPV
;
A
#
# COMPACT_ATOMS: atom_id res chain seq x y z
N MET A 1 -18.44 10.01 -20.01
CA MET A 1 -18.23 10.74 -18.74
C MET A 1 -17.23 11.86 -18.98
N SER A 2 -17.34 12.99 -18.27
CA SER A 2 -16.34 14.08 -18.37
C SER A 2 -15.09 13.70 -17.56
N ILE A 3 -13.90 13.98 -18.12
CA ILE A 3 -12.62 13.75 -17.44
C ILE A 3 -12.50 14.71 -16.26
N LEU A 4 -12.35 14.15 -15.06
CA LEU A 4 -12.23 14.93 -13.82
C LEU A 4 -10.79 15.40 -13.61
N THR A 5 -10.63 16.57 -12.99
CA THR A 5 -9.30 17.15 -12.77
C THR A 5 -9.35 18.34 -11.80
N PHE A 6 -8.18 18.86 -11.44
CA PHE A 6 -7.98 20.12 -10.73
C PHE A 6 -7.25 21.15 -11.63
N LYS A 7 -7.19 22.41 -11.24
CA LYS A 7 -6.47 23.46 -11.97
C LYS A 7 -4.97 23.43 -11.62
N GLY A 8 -4.09 23.44 -12.65
CA GLY A 8 -2.63 23.35 -12.47
C GLY A 8 -2.12 21.92 -12.57
N GLY A 9 -0.98 21.64 -11.95
CA GLY A 9 -0.23 20.40 -12.09
C GLY A 9 0.77 20.43 -13.25
N VAL A 10 1.59 19.37 -13.34
CA VAL A 10 2.62 19.20 -14.38
C VAL A 10 2.40 17.88 -15.11
N HIS A 11 2.97 17.76 -16.31
CA HIS A 11 2.90 16.56 -17.15
C HIS A 11 4.31 16.03 -17.38
N PRO A 12 4.92 15.32 -16.40
CA PRO A 12 6.20 14.68 -16.59
C PRO A 12 6.07 13.53 -17.59
N TYR A 13 7.21 13.10 -18.15
CA TYR A 13 7.27 11.80 -18.82
C TYR A 13 6.94 10.71 -17.80
N ASP A 14 5.99 9.84 -18.11
CA ASP A 14 5.46 8.90 -17.12
C ASP A 14 6.21 7.57 -17.03
N GLY A 15 6.92 7.14 -18.09
CA GLY A 15 7.79 5.95 -18.10
C GLY A 15 7.10 4.64 -17.75
N LYS A 16 5.76 4.60 -17.76
CA LYS A 16 5.00 3.42 -17.34
C LYS A 16 5.06 2.28 -18.35
N GLU A 17 5.32 2.56 -19.61
CA GLU A 17 5.50 1.56 -20.68
C GLU A 17 6.64 0.58 -20.38
N LEU A 18 7.59 0.93 -19.52
CA LEU A 18 8.70 0.05 -19.14
C LEU A 18 8.25 -1.18 -18.33
N SER A 19 7.16 -1.08 -17.57
CA SER A 19 6.77 -2.13 -16.62
C SER A 19 5.27 -2.45 -16.59
N LYS A 20 4.39 -1.59 -17.11
CA LYS A 20 2.94 -1.74 -16.98
C LYS A 20 2.40 -3.06 -17.54
N ASP A 21 2.97 -3.54 -18.65
CA ASP A 21 2.51 -4.74 -19.34
C ASP A 21 3.17 -6.03 -18.78
N ILE A 22 4.07 -5.90 -17.81
CA ILE A 22 4.76 -7.02 -17.16
C ILE A 22 3.95 -7.46 -15.93
N PRO A 23 3.41 -8.69 -15.90
CA PRO A 23 2.70 -9.22 -14.75
C PRO A 23 3.53 -9.22 -13.47
N THR A 24 2.87 -9.18 -12.34
CA THR A 24 3.56 -9.30 -11.05
C THR A 24 4.20 -10.68 -10.89
N ARG A 25 5.38 -10.72 -10.28
CA ARG A 25 6.08 -11.95 -9.96
C ARG A 25 6.40 -11.99 -8.48
N GLN A 26 6.07 -13.10 -7.82
CA GLN A 26 6.47 -13.33 -6.43
C GLN A 26 7.98 -13.48 -6.35
N ILE A 27 8.61 -12.78 -5.41
CA ILE A 27 10.01 -13.01 -5.05
C ILE A 27 10.11 -13.31 -3.56
N TYR A 28 11.20 -13.95 -3.19
CA TYR A 28 11.47 -14.34 -1.81
C TYR A 28 12.84 -13.81 -1.38
N PRO A 29 12.98 -13.27 -0.16
CA PRO A 29 14.25 -12.81 0.35
C PRO A 29 15.21 -13.97 0.63
N ASP A 30 16.49 -13.75 0.41
CA ASP A 30 17.57 -14.65 0.78
C ASP A 30 18.09 -14.28 2.20
N GLY A 31 18.44 -15.25 3.02
CA GLY A 31 19.15 -15.05 4.29
C GLY A 31 18.42 -14.17 5.33
N GLU A 32 19.04 -13.05 5.73
CA GLU A 32 18.45 -12.16 6.75
C GLU A 32 17.35 -11.27 6.17
N VAL A 33 16.22 -11.18 6.90
CA VAL A 33 15.12 -10.24 6.63
C VAL A 33 15.08 -9.21 7.74
N VAL A 34 15.09 -7.92 7.38
CA VAL A 34 15.12 -6.81 8.33
C VAL A 34 13.76 -6.13 8.36
N ILE A 35 13.03 -6.27 9.45
CA ILE A 35 11.68 -5.70 9.61
C ILE A 35 11.75 -4.51 10.56
N PRO A 36 11.74 -3.26 10.05
CA PRO A 36 11.73 -2.06 10.88
C PRO A 36 10.44 -1.99 11.72
N VAL A 37 10.53 -1.52 12.97
CA VAL A 37 9.33 -1.27 13.80
C VAL A 37 8.73 0.13 13.59
N ALA A 38 9.38 0.98 12.80
CA ALA A 38 8.91 2.30 12.37
C ALA A 38 8.58 2.27 10.86
N GLN A 39 7.54 1.55 10.47
CA GLN A 39 7.09 1.42 9.07
C GLN A 39 5.98 2.41 8.69
N HIS A 40 5.44 3.16 9.64
CA HIS A 40 4.25 4.00 9.47
C HIS A 40 4.41 5.34 10.18
N ILE A 41 3.58 6.30 9.83
CA ILE A 41 3.47 7.57 10.57
C ILE A 41 2.87 7.30 11.95
N GLY A 42 3.37 7.99 12.96
CA GLY A 42 2.95 7.89 14.36
C GLY A 42 4.00 7.24 15.23
N ALA A 43 3.58 6.66 16.34
CA ALA A 43 4.50 6.00 17.28
C ALA A 43 5.00 4.68 16.70
N PRO A 44 6.33 4.42 16.70
CA PRO A 44 6.86 3.12 16.29
C PRO A 44 6.22 1.99 17.10
N ALA A 45 6.00 0.84 16.46
CA ALA A 45 5.54 -0.36 17.15
C ALA A 45 6.60 -0.85 18.18
N LYS A 46 6.17 -1.58 19.18
CA LYS A 46 7.05 -2.17 20.20
C LYS A 46 7.24 -3.66 19.90
N PRO A 47 8.49 -4.15 19.73
CA PRO A 47 8.76 -5.58 19.60
C PRO A 47 8.17 -6.38 20.77
N ILE A 48 7.55 -7.52 20.45
CA ILE A 48 6.99 -8.48 21.42
C ILE A 48 7.66 -9.84 21.35
N VAL A 49 8.68 -9.98 20.53
CA VAL A 49 9.52 -11.18 20.36
C VAL A 49 10.90 -10.94 20.95
N ASN A 50 11.63 -12.01 21.22
CA ASN A 50 12.99 -12.01 21.75
C ASN A 50 13.96 -12.65 20.75
N VAL A 51 15.25 -12.35 20.92
CA VAL A 51 16.30 -13.06 20.17
C VAL A 51 16.26 -14.56 20.50
N GLY A 52 16.26 -15.38 19.47
CA GLY A 52 16.13 -16.85 19.57
C GLY A 52 14.71 -17.37 19.37
N ASP A 53 13.68 -16.51 19.38
CA ASP A 53 12.31 -16.94 19.13
C ASP A 53 12.15 -17.40 17.67
N ARG A 54 11.45 -18.53 17.45
CA ARG A 54 10.95 -18.93 16.13
C ARG A 54 9.71 -18.09 15.82
N VAL A 55 9.62 -17.61 14.58
CA VAL A 55 8.47 -16.86 14.07
C VAL A 55 7.99 -17.45 12.74
N LEU A 56 6.71 -17.25 12.44
CA LEU A 56 6.03 -17.74 11.24
C LEU A 56 5.54 -16.58 10.39
N VAL A 57 5.31 -16.79 9.09
CA VAL A 57 4.73 -15.77 8.19
C VAL A 57 3.34 -15.37 8.71
N GLY A 58 3.13 -14.08 8.90
CA GLY A 58 1.88 -13.52 9.46
C GLY A 58 1.87 -13.45 10.98
N GLN A 59 2.80 -14.05 11.70
CA GLN A 59 2.87 -13.92 13.16
C GLN A 59 3.19 -12.48 13.56
N LYS A 60 2.43 -11.93 14.51
CA LYS A 60 2.70 -10.61 15.09
C LYS A 60 4.04 -10.62 15.83
N ILE A 61 4.94 -9.71 15.44
CA ILE A 61 6.29 -9.56 16.02
C ILE A 61 6.50 -8.22 16.72
N ALA A 62 5.64 -7.24 16.43
CA ALA A 62 5.61 -5.99 17.17
C ALA A 62 4.17 -5.47 17.28
N GLU A 63 3.86 -4.87 18.42
CA GLU A 63 2.53 -4.37 18.76
C GLU A 63 2.47 -2.85 18.64
N ALA A 64 1.32 -2.34 18.20
CA ALA A 64 1.04 -0.91 18.10
C ALA A 64 1.24 -0.23 19.47
N ASN A 65 1.98 0.88 19.49
CA ASN A 65 2.33 1.61 20.70
C ASN A 65 1.69 3.00 20.68
N GLY A 66 0.37 3.04 20.81
CA GLY A 66 -0.41 4.27 20.82
C GLY A 66 -1.56 4.28 19.82
N PHE A 67 -2.32 5.39 19.80
CA PHE A 67 -3.49 5.52 18.93
C PHE A 67 -3.13 5.53 17.43
N VAL A 68 -2.12 6.32 17.06
CA VAL A 68 -1.58 6.34 15.68
C VAL A 68 -0.35 5.44 15.68
N SER A 69 -0.57 4.15 15.52
CA SER A 69 0.43 3.10 15.43
C SER A 69 -0.21 1.86 14.80
N ALA A 70 0.57 0.91 14.29
CA ALA A 70 0.07 -0.32 13.69
C ALA A 70 0.89 -1.53 14.15
N ASN A 71 0.26 -2.69 14.24
CA ASN A 71 0.95 -3.96 14.47
C ASN A 71 1.85 -4.30 13.28
N ILE A 72 2.92 -5.02 13.54
CA ILE A 72 3.86 -5.49 12.53
C ILE A 72 3.97 -7.01 12.63
N HIS A 73 3.94 -7.65 11.47
CA HIS A 73 3.94 -9.10 11.34
C HIS A 73 5.18 -9.58 10.59
N SER A 74 5.63 -10.77 10.91
CA SER A 74 6.72 -11.38 10.17
C SER A 74 6.28 -11.71 8.73
N SER A 75 7.11 -11.36 7.79
CA SER A 75 6.91 -11.66 6.36
C SER A 75 7.54 -12.99 5.94
N VAL A 76 8.30 -13.61 6.82
CA VAL A 76 8.99 -14.90 6.61
C VAL A 76 8.83 -15.79 7.84
N SER A 77 9.06 -17.11 7.68
CA SER A 77 9.34 -18.00 8.80
C SER A 77 10.83 -18.05 9.08
N GLY A 78 11.20 -18.27 10.34
CA GLY A 78 12.60 -18.32 10.73
C GLY A 78 12.84 -18.02 12.21
N THR A 79 14.08 -17.63 12.54
CA THR A 79 14.49 -17.35 13.91
C THR A 79 14.88 -15.86 14.07
N VAL A 80 14.37 -15.21 15.10
CA VAL A 80 14.78 -13.83 15.46
C VAL A 80 16.25 -13.85 15.86
N LYS A 81 17.11 -13.29 15.02
CA LYS A 81 18.55 -13.29 15.19
C LYS A 81 19.03 -12.09 16.02
N LYS A 82 18.39 -10.93 15.80
CA LYS A 82 18.74 -9.67 16.48
C LYS A 82 17.54 -8.75 16.58
N ILE A 83 17.55 -7.85 17.55
CA ILE A 83 16.68 -6.68 17.65
C ILE A 83 17.61 -5.50 17.84
N GLU A 84 17.87 -4.75 16.77
CA GLU A 84 18.91 -3.70 16.74
C GLU A 84 18.57 -2.56 15.78
N GLN A 85 19.34 -1.49 15.83
CA GLN A 85 19.22 -0.35 14.90
C GLN A 85 19.72 -0.74 13.51
N ARG A 86 18.87 -0.67 12.50
CA ARG A 86 19.21 -0.93 11.09
C ARG A 86 18.94 0.27 10.21
N LEU A 87 19.74 0.42 9.17
CA LEU A 87 19.57 1.46 8.15
C LEU A 87 18.29 1.22 7.35
N VAL A 88 17.56 2.30 7.04
CA VAL A 88 16.38 2.30 6.18
C VAL A 88 16.58 3.24 4.98
N PRO A 89 15.73 3.19 3.94
CA PRO A 89 15.97 3.90 2.67
C PRO A 89 16.26 5.40 2.79
N ASN A 90 15.71 6.09 3.78
CA ASN A 90 15.95 7.52 4.02
C ASN A 90 17.30 7.83 4.70
N GLY A 91 18.16 6.83 4.93
CA GLY A 91 19.46 6.99 5.57
C GLY A 91 19.42 7.07 7.09
N SER A 92 18.26 7.00 7.73
CA SER A 92 18.17 6.91 9.19
C SER A 92 18.35 5.47 9.67
N LYS A 93 18.64 5.32 10.96
CA LYS A 93 18.67 4.02 11.63
C LYS A 93 17.43 3.91 12.52
N VAL A 94 16.70 2.80 12.41
CA VAL A 94 15.53 2.51 13.22
C VAL A 94 15.63 1.13 13.84
N LEU A 95 15.02 0.95 15.02
CA LEU A 95 14.93 -0.35 15.65
C LEU A 95 14.23 -1.33 14.70
N SER A 96 14.82 -2.50 14.51
CA SER A 96 14.34 -3.52 13.57
C SER A 96 14.46 -4.90 14.20
N VAL A 97 13.48 -5.76 13.88
CA VAL A 97 13.57 -7.19 14.13
C VAL A 97 14.27 -7.83 12.93
N VAL A 98 15.39 -8.48 13.16
CA VAL A 98 16.19 -9.19 12.14
C VAL A 98 15.89 -10.67 12.27
N ILE A 99 15.38 -11.27 11.21
CA ILE A 99 14.98 -12.68 11.17
C ILE A 99 15.91 -13.42 10.19
N GLU A 100 16.49 -14.51 10.64
CA GLU A 100 17.18 -15.47 9.79
C GLU A 100 16.10 -16.34 9.14
N ASN A 101 15.86 -16.08 7.84
CA ASN A 101 14.85 -16.77 7.04
C ASN A 101 15.21 -18.27 6.90
N ASP A 102 14.27 -19.15 7.23
CA ASP A 102 14.46 -20.60 7.08
C ASP A 102 14.02 -21.13 5.70
N GLU A 103 13.52 -20.22 4.83
CA GLU A 103 13.04 -20.50 3.46
C GLU A 103 11.88 -21.50 3.39
N GLN A 104 11.25 -21.82 4.52
CA GLN A 104 10.09 -22.72 4.56
C GLN A 104 8.76 -21.99 4.36
N TYR A 105 8.73 -20.68 4.72
CA TYR A 105 7.53 -19.83 4.61
C TYR A 105 6.30 -20.42 5.29
N GLU A 106 6.52 -21.14 6.42
CA GLU A 106 5.47 -21.67 7.25
C GLU A 106 4.60 -20.53 7.79
N LYS A 107 3.26 -20.68 7.66
CA LYS A 107 2.30 -19.63 8.01
C LYS A 107 1.79 -19.78 9.43
N PHE A 108 1.61 -18.64 10.09
CA PHE A 108 0.84 -18.58 11.32
C PHE A 108 -0.65 -18.68 10.97
N GLU A 109 -1.32 -19.67 11.57
CA GLU A 109 -2.74 -19.92 11.32
C GLU A 109 -3.60 -19.02 12.20
N TYR A 110 -4.40 -18.17 11.58
CA TYR A 110 -5.45 -17.40 12.24
C TYR A 110 -6.80 -18.08 12.01
N GLU A 111 -7.70 -17.95 12.97
CA GLU A 111 -9.09 -18.34 12.76
C GLU A 111 -9.72 -17.46 11.67
N LYS A 112 -10.47 -18.10 10.78
CA LYS A 112 -11.19 -17.37 9.73
C LYS A 112 -12.31 -16.55 10.37
N PRO A 113 -12.43 -15.25 10.05
CA PRO A 113 -13.49 -14.41 10.56
C PRO A 113 -14.88 -14.87 10.11
N ASP A 114 -15.89 -14.56 10.90
CA ASP A 114 -17.29 -14.74 10.53
C ASP A 114 -17.68 -13.86 9.33
N ASP A 115 -18.70 -14.28 8.59
CA ASP A 115 -19.18 -13.51 7.43
C ASP A 115 -19.98 -12.25 7.83
N ASN A 116 -20.59 -12.23 9.04
CA ASN A 116 -21.44 -11.15 9.53
C ASN A 116 -20.77 -10.33 10.64
N LEU A 117 -19.65 -9.70 10.31
CA LEU A 117 -18.94 -8.84 11.24
C LEU A 117 -19.60 -7.47 11.39
N SER A 118 -19.67 -6.97 12.62
CA SER A 118 -19.98 -5.58 12.93
C SER A 118 -18.93 -4.63 12.37
N ARG A 119 -19.22 -3.34 12.38
CA ARG A 119 -18.28 -2.29 12.00
C ARG A 119 -17.02 -2.33 12.86
N GLU A 120 -17.18 -2.45 14.16
CA GLU A 120 -16.11 -2.49 15.16
C GLU A 120 -15.20 -3.70 14.96
N GLU A 121 -15.77 -4.88 14.73
CA GLU A 121 -15.00 -6.10 14.45
C GLU A 121 -14.19 -6.01 13.16
N LYS A 122 -14.76 -5.43 12.08
CA LYS A 122 -14.00 -5.18 10.84
C LYS A 122 -12.80 -4.26 11.08
N ILE A 123 -12.99 -3.16 11.83
CA ILE A 123 -11.92 -2.21 12.15
C ILE A 123 -10.85 -2.88 13.03
N GLU A 124 -11.25 -3.71 13.99
CA GLU A 124 -10.29 -4.41 14.85
C GLU A 124 -9.48 -5.45 14.06
N LEU A 125 -10.08 -6.18 13.11
CA LEU A 125 -9.34 -7.06 12.19
C LEU A 125 -8.33 -6.29 11.32
N ILE A 126 -8.73 -5.13 10.78
CA ILE A 126 -7.84 -4.27 9.99
C ILE A 126 -6.65 -3.81 10.85
N LYS A 127 -6.89 -3.46 12.11
CA LYS A 127 -5.87 -3.06 13.07
C LYS A 127 -4.99 -4.25 13.47
N ASP A 128 -5.59 -5.39 13.79
CA ASP A 128 -4.85 -6.59 14.18
C ASP A 128 -3.94 -7.08 13.05
N CYS A 129 -4.41 -7.06 11.83
CA CYS A 129 -3.63 -7.39 10.63
C CYS A 129 -2.58 -6.33 10.25
N GLY A 130 -2.45 -5.23 10.99
CA GLY A 130 -1.45 -4.20 10.76
C GLY A 130 -1.59 -3.46 9.43
N VAL A 131 -2.82 -3.34 8.88
CA VAL A 131 -3.02 -2.67 7.59
C VAL A 131 -2.74 -1.19 7.70
N VAL A 132 -1.84 -0.71 6.85
CA VAL A 132 -1.46 0.71 6.72
C VAL A 132 -1.64 1.18 5.28
N GLY A 133 -1.66 2.49 5.08
CA GLY A 133 -1.76 3.09 3.75
C GLY A 133 -0.56 2.75 2.87
N LEU A 134 -0.77 2.10 1.73
CA LEU A 134 0.29 1.64 0.83
C LEU A 134 0.60 2.62 -0.31
N GLY A 135 -0.10 3.75 -0.38
CA GLY A 135 0.10 4.79 -1.39
C GLY A 135 1.09 5.90 -1.01
N GLY A 136 1.85 5.76 0.08
CA GLY A 136 2.87 6.76 0.47
C GLY A 136 3.17 6.80 1.96
N ALA A 137 2.40 7.56 2.74
CA ALA A 137 2.73 7.89 4.13
C ALA A 137 2.56 6.75 5.15
N CYS A 138 2.09 5.58 4.75
CA CYS A 138 1.85 4.42 5.61
C CYS A 138 1.02 4.76 6.87
N PHE A 139 -0.03 5.59 6.72
CA PHE A 139 -0.89 5.94 7.84
C PHE A 139 -1.74 4.73 8.27
N PRO A 140 -1.87 4.43 9.59
CA PRO A 140 -2.64 3.30 10.08
C PRO A 140 -4.10 3.35 9.62
N THR A 141 -4.54 2.33 8.87
CA THR A 141 -5.84 2.33 8.18
C THR A 141 -7.01 2.31 9.17
N HIS A 142 -6.91 1.57 10.28
CA HIS A 142 -7.96 1.54 11.32
C HIS A 142 -8.24 2.93 11.91
N VAL A 143 -7.23 3.80 12.03
CA VAL A 143 -7.39 5.19 12.49
C VAL A 143 -8.15 6.01 11.45
N LYS A 144 -7.79 5.88 10.17
CA LYS A 144 -8.47 6.57 9.06
C LYS A 144 -9.95 6.17 8.97
N LEU A 145 -10.26 4.88 9.17
CA LEU A 145 -11.61 4.34 9.12
C LEU A 145 -12.44 4.61 10.40
N SER A 146 -11.86 5.28 11.39
CA SER A 146 -12.51 5.68 12.64
C SER A 146 -12.58 7.21 12.81
N PRO A 147 -13.21 7.94 11.86
CA PRO A 147 -13.37 9.38 11.99
C PRO A 147 -14.30 9.72 13.15
N LYS A 148 -14.14 10.93 13.74
CA LYS A 148 -15.00 11.39 14.85
C LYS A 148 -16.48 11.51 14.47
N GLU A 149 -16.75 11.91 13.23
CA GLU A 149 -18.09 12.17 12.71
C GLU A 149 -18.40 11.21 11.56
N ILE A 150 -18.73 9.96 11.92
CA ILE A 150 -18.96 8.86 10.97
C ILE A 150 -20.10 9.20 9.98
N ASP A 151 -21.19 9.77 10.48
CA ASP A 151 -22.38 10.09 9.69
C ASP A 151 -22.14 11.18 8.64
N LYS A 152 -21.04 11.94 8.75
CA LYS A 152 -20.63 12.94 7.78
C LYS A 152 -19.87 12.38 6.59
N ILE A 153 -19.45 11.12 6.67
CA ILE A 153 -18.74 10.48 5.56
C ILE A 153 -19.74 10.09 4.49
N ASP A 154 -19.66 10.74 3.35
CA ASP A 154 -20.53 10.51 2.19
C ASP A 154 -19.77 10.10 0.92
N TYR A 155 -18.41 10.08 0.98
CA TYR A 155 -17.55 9.58 -0.09
C TYR A 155 -16.44 8.66 0.44
N VAL A 156 -16.33 7.49 -0.19
CA VAL A 156 -15.14 6.61 -0.11
C VAL A 156 -14.46 6.66 -1.47
N ILE A 157 -13.24 7.19 -1.54
CA ILE A 157 -12.51 7.35 -2.80
C ILE A 157 -11.34 6.38 -2.82
N VAL A 158 -11.34 5.45 -3.78
CA VAL A 158 -10.15 4.64 -4.09
C VAL A 158 -9.23 5.45 -4.98
N ASN A 159 -8.07 5.78 -4.45
CA ASN A 159 -7.03 6.47 -5.18
C ASN A 159 -6.28 5.48 -6.09
N ALA A 160 -6.70 5.40 -7.33
CA ALA A 160 -6.11 4.63 -8.40
C ALA A 160 -5.43 5.52 -9.46
N ALA A 161 -5.10 6.76 -9.10
CA ALA A 161 -4.42 7.68 -10.00
C ALA A 161 -3.02 7.19 -10.35
N GLU A 162 -2.21 6.80 -9.34
CA GLU A 162 -0.83 6.36 -9.54
C GLU A 162 -0.04 7.37 -10.39
N CYS A 163 -0.08 8.64 -9.96
CA CYS A 163 0.46 9.77 -10.74
C CYS A 163 1.99 9.90 -10.68
N GLU A 164 2.67 9.14 -9.81
CA GLU A 164 4.14 9.05 -9.81
C GLU A 164 4.63 8.39 -11.09
N PRO A 165 5.59 9.00 -11.80
CA PRO A 165 6.21 8.37 -12.97
C PRO A 165 6.87 7.03 -12.62
N TYR A 166 6.97 6.16 -13.61
CA TYR A 166 7.59 4.83 -13.59
C TYR A 166 6.89 3.77 -12.72
N ILE A 167 6.03 4.13 -11.77
CA ILE A 167 5.36 3.19 -10.88
C ILE A 167 4.12 2.62 -11.56
N THR A 168 3.94 1.29 -11.49
CA THR A 168 2.83 0.55 -12.10
C THR A 168 2.23 -0.51 -11.15
N ALA A 169 2.55 -0.44 -9.87
CA ALA A 169 2.09 -1.39 -8.86
C ALA A 169 0.56 -1.40 -8.70
N ASP A 170 -0.07 -0.23 -8.59
CA ASP A 170 -1.53 -0.10 -8.47
C ASP A 170 -2.24 -0.52 -9.76
N TYR A 171 -1.67 -0.16 -10.93
CA TYR A 171 -2.17 -0.61 -12.21
C TYR A 171 -2.17 -2.15 -12.30
N ARG A 172 -1.06 -2.79 -11.90
CA ARG A 172 -0.97 -4.26 -11.91
C ARG A 172 -1.95 -4.89 -10.92
N ARG A 173 -2.11 -4.33 -9.72
CA ARG A 173 -3.11 -4.80 -8.76
C ARG A 173 -4.52 -4.77 -9.37
N LEU A 174 -4.89 -3.69 -10.02
CA LEU A 174 -6.20 -3.54 -10.67
C LEU A 174 -6.38 -4.47 -11.88
N LYS A 175 -5.30 -4.78 -12.62
CA LYS A 175 -5.35 -5.73 -13.74
C LYS A 175 -5.44 -7.18 -13.29
N GLU A 176 -4.78 -7.54 -12.21
CA GLU A 176 -4.64 -8.94 -11.79
C GLU A 176 -5.69 -9.35 -10.76
N GLN A 177 -6.14 -8.41 -9.93
CA GLN A 177 -7.05 -8.68 -8.80
C GLN A 177 -8.14 -7.60 -8.65
N PRO A 178 -8.84 -7.22 -9.73
CA PRO A 178 -9.86 -6.17 -9.68
C PRO A 178 -11.05 -6.53 -8.79
N LYS A 179 -11.42 -7.80 -8.72
CA LYS A 179 -12.55 -8.27 -7.91
C LYS A 179 -12.28 -8.15 -6.42
N GLU A 180 -11.09 -8.54 -5.99
CA GLU A 180 -10.65 -8.43 -4.60
C GLU A 180 -10.58 -6.96 -4.14
N VAL A 181 -10.17 -6.06 -5.02
CA VAL A 181 -10.20 -4.61 -4.74
C VAL A 181 -11.64 -4.12 -4.60
N ILE A 182 -12.57 -4.55 -5.47
CA ILE A 182 -14.00 -4.19 -5.37
C ILE A 182 -14.60 -4.75 -4.07
N GLU A 183 -14.32 -5.99 -3.69
CA GLU A 183 -14.79 -6.57 -2.44
C GLU A 183 -14.22 -5.83 -1.21
N GLY A 184 -12.94 -5.45 -1.24
CA GLY A 184 -12.34 -4.59 -0.21
C GLY A 184 -13.03 -3.22 -0.13
N LEU A 185 -13.37 -2.63 -1.27
CA LEU A 185 -14.12 -1.38 -1.31
C LEU A 185 -15.53 -1.54 -0.73
N LYS A 186 -16.22 -2.64 -0.99
CA LYS A 186 -17.53 -2.94 -0.38
C LYS A 186 -17.43 -3.07 1.15
N ILE A 187 -16.34 -3.66 1.65
CA ILE A 187 -16.07 -3.73 3.09
C ILE A 187 -15.94 -2.32 3.66
N VAL A 188 -15.10 -1.45 3.05
CA VAL A 188 -14.95 -0.06 3.52
C VAL A 188 -16.27 0.70 3.43
N LEU A 189 -17.01 0.55 2.33
CA LEU A 189 -18.30 1.21 2.13
C LEU A 189 -19.33 0.78 3.19
N SER A 190 -19.29 -0.48 3.64
CA SER A 190 -20.16 -0.98 4.71
C SER A 190 -19.92 -0.35 6.09
N LEU A 191 -18.79 0.36 6.26
CA LEU A 191 -18.48 1.08 7.51
C LEU A 191 -19.17 2.45 7.59
N PHE A 192 -19.75 2.96 6.46
CA PHE A 192 -20.30 4.31 6.32
C PHE A 192 -21.64 4.26 5.61
N GLU A 193 -22.74 4.34 6.35
CA GLU A 193 -24.12 4.14 5.85
C GLU A 193 -24.46 5.08 4.68
N ASN A 194 -24.09 6.36 4.80
CA ASN A 194 -24.43 7.41 3.83
C ASN A 194 -23.47 7.51 2.65
N ALA A 195 -22.39 6.72 2.64
CA ALA A 195 -21.33 6.89 1.65
C ALA A 195 -21.65 6.24 0.30
N GLN A 196 -21.15 6.87 -0.74
CA GLN A 196 -20.94 6.29 -2.06
C GLN A 196 -19.45 6.15 -2.34
N ALA A 197 -19.08 5.17 -3.16
CA ALA A 197 -17.70 4.89 -3.50
C ALA A 197 -17.35 5.35 -4.91
N VAL A 198 -16.13 5.85 -5.08
CA VAL A 198 -15.58 6.27 -6.37
C VAL A 198 -14.20 5.67 -6.55
N ILE A 199 -14.01 4.81 -7.57
CA ILE A 199 -12.68 4.35 -7.98
C ILE A 199 -12.16 5.37 -8.99
N ALA A 200 -11.15 6.16 -8.59
CA ALA A 200 -10.68 7.29 -9.38
C ALA A 200 -9.36 6.95 -10.09
N VAL A 201 -9.43 6.73 -11.41
CA VAL A 201 -8.36 6.18 -12.25
C VAL A 201 -7.91 7.20 -13.30
N GLU A 202 -6.60 7.38 -13.50
CA GLU A 202 -6.09 8.24 -14.58
C GLU A 202 -6.34 7.66 -15.96
N ASN A 203 -6.58 8.55 -16.93
CA ASN A 203 -7.01 8.20 -18.30
C ASN A 203 -5.92 7.59 -19.20
N ASN A 204 -4.70 7.44 -18.69
CA ASN A 204 -3.67 6.59 -19.31
C ASN A 204 -3.88 5.08 -19.04
N LYS A 205 -4.94 4.70 -18.30
CA LYS A 205 -5.31 3.33 -17.90
C LYS A 205 -6.73 2.98 -18.37
N LYS A 206 -7.04 3.24 -19.64
CA LYS A 206 -8.39 3.04 -20.23
C LYS A 206 -8.91 1.61 -20.07
N ASP A 207 -8.06 0.63 -20.28
CA ASP A 207 -8.37 -0.79 -20.14
C ASP A 207 -8.84 -1.16 -18.71
N VAL A 208 -8.23 -0.55 -17.68
CA VAL A 208 -8.65 -0.71 -16.28
C VAL A 208 -9.97 0.01 -16.01
N ILE A 209 -10.15 1.21 -16.56
CA ILE A 209 -11.42 1.97 -16.43
C ILE A 209 -12.58 1.16 -17.01
N ASP A 210 -12.41 0.60 -18.21
CA ASP A 210 -13.44 -0.19 -18.90
C ASP A 210 -13.77 -1.48 -18.14
N GLU A 211 -12.75 -2.18 -17.64
CA GLU A 211 -12.91 -3.40 -16.85
C GLU A 211 -13.62 -3.14 -15.51
N LEU A 212 -13.18 -2.15 -14.74
CA LEU A 212 -13.81 -1.78 -13.48
C LEU A 212 -15.24 -1.29 -13.67
N SER A 213 -15.52 -0.50 -14.72
CA SER A 213 -16.87 -0.02 -15.02
C SER A 213 -17.82 -1.18 -15.30
N LYS A 214 -17.35 -2.21 -16.01
CA LYS A 214 -18.12 -3.44 -16.26
C LYS A 214 -18.36 -4.24 -14.99
N LEU A 215 -17.31 -4.39 -14.14
CA LEU A 215 -17.39 -5.16 -12.89
C LEU A 215 -18.30 -4.48 -11.85
N THR A 216 -18.44 -3.16 -11.92
CA THR A 216 -19.27 -2.38 -10.98
C THR A 216 -20.63 -1.97 -11.55
N GLU A 217 -21.02 -2.46 -12.73
CA GLU A 217 -22.27 -2.09 -13.41
C GLU A 217 -23.51 -2.31 -12.55
N ASN A 218 -23.52 -3.37 -11.74
CA ASN A 218 -24.63 -3.73 -10.86
C ASN A 218 -24.44 -3.26 -9.40
N GLU A 219 -23.48 -2.38 -9.13
CA GLU A 219 -23.16 -1.87 -7.79
C GLU A 219 -23.63 -0.40 -7.67
N PRO A 220 -24.85 -0.13 -7.23
CA PRO A 220 -25.46 1.21 -7.30
C PRO A 220 -24.71 2.28 -6.49
N LYS A 221 -23.95 1.89 -5.47
CA LYS A 221 -23.15 2.79 -4.63
C LYS A 221 -21.68 2.93 -5.09
N ILE A 222 -21.25 2.22 -6.15
CA ILE A 222 -19.86 2.25 -6.64
C ILE A 222 -19.84 2.83 -8.05
N SER A 223 -18.97 3.78 -8.30
CA SER A 223 -18.74 4.36 -9.62
C SER A 223 -17.26 4.42 -9.95
N VAL A 224 -16.93 4.44 -11.25
CA VAL A 224 -15.56 4.63 -11.75
C VAL A 224 -15.45 6.04 -12.32
N ALA A 225 -14.45 6.80 -11.87
CA ALA A 225 -14.21 8.16 -12.33
C ALA A 225 -12.89 8.24 -13.12
N GLU A 226 -12.98 8.77 -14.34
CA GLU A 226 -11.82 9.04 -15.18
C GLU A 226 -11.17 10.35 -14.77
N LEU A 227 -9.87 10.30 -14.39
CA LEU A 227 -9.05 11.44 -14.04
C LEU A 227 -8.10 11.81 -15.18
N LYS A 228 -7.78 13.11 -15.32
CA LYS A 228 -6.76 13.55 -16.26
C LYS A 228 -5.37 13.14 -15.76
N THR A 229 -4.60 12.45 -16.59
CA THR A 229 -3.21 12.08 -16.28
C THR A 229 -2.34 13.31 -16.12
N LYS A 230 -1.83 13.54 -14.92
CA LYS A 230 -0.88 14.59 -14.54
C LYS A 230 -0.43 14.48 -13.07
N TYR A 231 0.65 15.12 -12.72
CA TYR A 231 1.13 15.18 -11.35
C TYR A 231 0.76 16.52 -10.67
N PRO A 232 0.28 16.53 -9.40
CA PRO A 232 0.01 15.42 -8.49
C PRO A 232 -1.50 15.06 -8.44
N GLN A 233 -2.04 14.38 -9.46
CA GLN A 233 -3.46 14.01 -9.53
C GLN A 233 -3.88 13.08 -8.39
N GLY A 234 -2.99 12.19 -7.93
CA GLY A 234 -3.20 11.27 -6.83
C GLY A 234 -2.99 11.86 -5.43
N SER A 235 -2.60 13.13 -5.32
CA SER A 235 -2.57 13.79 -4.01
C SER A 235 -3.97 13.82 -3.40
N GLU A 236 -4.09 13.42 -2.14
CA GLU A 236 -5.37 13.24 -1.43
C GLU A 236 -6.31 14.45 -1.57
N ARG A 237 -5.78 15.67 -1.43
CA ARG A 237 -6.56 16.92 -1.59
C ARG A 237 -7.00 17.18 -3.03
N HIS A 238 -6.16 16.84 -3.99
CA HIS A 238 -6.46 17.06 -5.40
C HIS A 238 -7.48 16.04 -5.91
N ILE A 239 -7.40 14.78 -5.48
CA ILE A 239 -8.36 13.76 -5.88
C ILE A 239 -9.74 14.03 -5.26
N ILE A 240 -9.81 14.47 -3.99
CA ILE A 240 -11.07 14.90 -3.35
C ILE A 240 -11.69 16.06 -4.15
N TYR A 241 -10.91 17.08 -4.48
CA TYR A 241 -11.42 18.18 -5.29
C TYR A 241 -11.85 17.74 -6.69
N ALA A 242 -11.08 16.89 -7.35
CA ALA A 242 -11.41 16.39 -8.68
C ALA A 242 -12.77 15.65 -8.67
N VAL A 243 -12.98 14.79 -7.69
CA VAL A 243 -14.20 13.94 -7.57
C VAL A 243 -15.38 14.73 -7.02
N THR A 244 -15.20 15.47 -5.91
CA THR A 244 -16.32 16.04 -5.13
C THR A 244 -16.49 17.54 -5.29
N LYS A 245 -15.50 18.24 -5.86
CA LYS A 245 -15.36 19.71 -5.87
C LYS A 245 -15.20 20.37 -4.49
N ARG A 246 -15.08 19.57 -3.43
CA ARG A 246 -14.81 20.07 -2.07
C ARG A 246 -13.36 20.51 -1.95
N LYS A 247 -13.13 21.56 -1.15
CA LYS A 247 -11.80 22.13 -0.92
C LYS A 247 -11.36 21.83 0.50
N ILE A 248 -10.14 21.33 0.65
CA ILE A 248 -9.49 21.03 1.92
C ILE A 248 -8.29 21.96 2.09
N ASN A 249 -8.25 22.70 3.18
CA ASN A 249 -7.10 23.53 3.55
C ASN A 249 -6.03 22.70 4.31
N SER A 250 -4.93 23.36 4.70
CA SER A 250 -3.81 22.68 5.35
C SER A 250 -4.09 22.12 6.74
N LYS A 251 -5.16 22.57 7.40
CA LYS A 251 -5.54 22.16 8.77
C LYS A 251 -6.63 21.09 8.78
N MET A 252 -7.29 20.84 7.65
CA MET A 252 -8.37 19.88 7.50
C MET A 252 -7.83 18.50 7.10
N LEU A 253 -8.47 17.47 7.61
CA LEU A 253 -8.34 16.09 7.16
C LEU A 253 -9.40 15.78 6.08
N PRO A 254 -9.24 14.73 5.27
CA PRO A 254 -10.25 14.27 4.31
C PRO A 254 -11.63 14.05 4.95
N ALA A 255 -11.68 13.48 6.16
CA ALA A 255 -12.90 13.25 6.91
C ALA A 255 -13.67 14.56 7.22
N ASP A 256 -12.98 15.69 7.43
CA ASP A 256 -13.63 17.00 7.62
C ASP A 256 -14.36 17.48 6.37
N ALA A 257 -14.00 16.92 5.22
CA ALA A 257 -14.71 17.12 3.94
C ALA A 257 -15.66 15.97 3.59
N GLY A 258 -15.99 15.10 4.54
CA GLY A 258 -16.87 13.96 4.33
C GLY A 258 -16.25 12.83 3.48
N CYS A 259 -14.93 12.78 3.36
CA CYS A 259 -14.25 11.83 2.48
C CYS A 259 -13.30 10.90 3.23
N ILE A 260 -13.32 9.63 2.86
CA ILE A 260 -12.25 8.66 3.12
C ILE A 260 -11.52 8.42 1.80
N VAL A 261 -10.19 8.48 1.81
CA VAL A 261 -9.37 8.24 0.61
C VAL A 261 -8.35 7.17 0.92
N ASP A 262 -8.40 6.04 0.23
CA ASP A 262 -7.45 4.95 0.36
C ASP A 262 -6.86 4.53 -0.98
N ASN A 263 -5.60 4.09 -0.94
CA ASN A 263 -4.89 3.56 -2.11
C ASN A 263 -5.43 2.17 -2.50
N VAL A 264 -5.29 1.80 -3.76
CA VAL A 264 -5.71 0.51 -4.32
C VAL A 264 -5.20 -0.69 -3.50
N ASP A 265 -3.91 -0.72 -3.21
CA ASP A 265 -3.30 -1.86 -2.49
C ASP A 265 -3.70 -1.89 -1.01
N THR A 266 -4.01 -0.74 -0.42
CA THR A 266 -4.62 -0.64 0.92
C THR A 266 -6.01 -1.30 0.93
N ILE A 267 -6.86 -1.00 -0.04
CA ILE A 267 -8.20 -1.59 -0.18
C ILE A 267 -8.11 -3.11 -0.37
N TYR A 268 -7.17 -3.59 -1.18
CA TYR A 268 -6.89 -5.02 -1.33
C TYR A 268 -6.49 -5.68 -0.01
N ASN A 269 -5.65 -5.02 0.80
CA ASN A 269 -5.23 -5.56 2.09
C ASN A 269 -6.34 -5.49 3.16
N ILE A 270 -7.27 -4.55 3.07
CA ILE A 270 -8.50 -4.56 3.87
C ILE A 270 -9.34 -5.80 3.56
N TYR A 271 -9.49 -6.16 2.27
CA TYR A 271 -10.16 -7.40 1.88
C TYR A 271 -9.51 -8.62 2.51
N ASN A 272 -8.18 -8.74 2.40
CA ASN A 272 -7.43 -9.84 2.98
C ASN A 272 -7.59 -9.92 4.51
N ALA A 273 -7.53 -8.81 5.20
CA ALA A 273 -7.67 -8.74 6.65
C ALA A 273 -9.06 -9.20 7.09
N VAL A 274 -10.12 -8.66 6.48
CA VAL A 274 -11.50 -8.89 6.94
C VAL A 274 -12.05 -10.24 6.48
N LYS A 275 -11.65 -10.74 5.31
CA LYS A 275 -12.16 -12.02 4.78
C LYS A 275 -11.34 -13.23 5.22
N PHE A 276 -10.06 -13.06 5.49
CA PHE A 276 -9.15 -14.18 5.73
C PHE A 276 -8.30 -14.04 6.99
N HIS A 277 -8.44 -12.96 7.76
CA HIS A 277 -7.55 -12.61 8.86
C HIS A 277 -6.08 -12.69 8.43
N LYS A 278 -5.81 -12.22 7.19
CA LYS A 278 -4.46 -12.25 6.61
C LYS A 278 -3.74 -10.94 6.91
N PRO A 279 -2.68 -10.96 7.76
CA PRO A 279 -1.88 -9.77 8.06
C PRO A 279 -1.14 -9.20 6.85
N LEU A 280 -0.83 -7.91 6.91
CA LEU A 280 0.00 -7.23 5.92
C LEU A 280 1.46 -7.67 6.06
N THR A 281 1.91 -8.55 5.17
CA THR A 281 3.26 -9.12 5.15
C THR A 281 3.99 -8.92 3.84
N GLU A 282 3.28 -8.45 2.80
CA GLU A 282 3.82 -8.29 1.44
C GLU A 282 3.18 -7.09 0.74
N ARG A 283 3.85 -6.57 -0.27
CA ARG A 283 3.36 -5.48 -1.13
C ARG A 283 3.83 -5.64 -2.55
N ILE A 284 3.17 -4.97 -3.52
CA ILE A 284 3.71 -4.86 -4.87
C ILE A 284 4.72 -3.72 -4.93
N VAL A 285 5.87 -3.99 -5.53
CA VAL A 285 6.94 -3.01 -5.78
C VAL A 285 7.31 -3.01 -7.25
N THR A 286 7.28 -1.84 -7.87
CA THR A 286 7.81 -1.63 -9.21
C THR A 286 9.30 -1.32 -9.14
N VAL A 287 10.12 -2.10 -9.83
CA VAL A 287 11.54 -1.79 -10.09
C VAL A 287 11.67 -1.37 -11.54
N SER A 288 11.95 -0.09 -11.79
CA SER A 288 11.91 0.48 -13.14
C SER A 288 12.86 1.66 -13.28
N GLY A 289 12.98 2.16 -14.49
CA GLY A 289 13.83 3.29 -14.88
C GLY A 289 14.92 2.90 -15.86
N ASP A 290 15.65 3.90 -16.35
CA ASP A 290 16.64 3.72 -17.41
C ASP A 290 17.85 2.89 -16.97
N GLY A 291 18.11 2.85 -15.67
CA GLY A 291 19.26 2.18 -15.06
C GLY A 291 19.07 0.71 -14.73
N ILE A 292 17.90 0.12 -14.95
CA ILE A 292 17.64 -1.30 -14.68
C ILE A 292 17.57 -2.11 -15.98
N ASN A 293 18.10 -3.33 -15.98
CA ASN A 293 18.10 -4.15 -17.19
C ASN A 293 16.71 -4.69 -17.54
N THR A 294 15.96 -5.16 -16.55
CA THR A 294 14.64 -5.80 -16.75
C THR A 294 13.61 -5.17 -15.82
N PRO A 295 13.02 -4.01 -16.19
CA PRO A 295 11.94 -3.42 -15.42
C PRO A 295 10.86 -4.45 -15.08
N SER A 296 10.37 -4.45 -13.84
CA SER A 296 9.49 -5.52 -13.35
C SER A 296 8.60 -5.02 -12.22
N ASN A 297 7.51 -5.77 -11.98
CA ASN A 297 6.66 -5.63 -10.81
C ASN A 297 6.77 -6.90 -9.96
N PHE A 298 7.07 -6.74 -8.69
CA PHE A 298 7.25 -7.85 -7.76
C PHE A 298 6.25 -7.80 -6.61
N VAL A 299 5.72 -8.96 -6.22
CA VAL A 299 5.13 -9.14 -4.90
C VAL A 299 6.28 -9.46 -3.94
N VAL A 300 6.48 -8.61 -2.95
CA VAL A 300 7.67 -8.59 -2.11
C VAL A 300 7.30 -8.73 -0.65
N PRO A 301 7.83 -9.74 0.07
CA PRO A 301 7.76 -9.79 1.53
C PRO A 301 8.41 -8.56 2.16
N ILE A 302 7.71 -7.89 3.09
CA ILE A 302 8.20 -6.69 3.78
C ILE A 302 9.50 -7.04 4.53
N GLY A 303 10.52 -6.19 4.38
CA GLY A 303 11.85 -6.43 4.95
C GLY A 303 12.85 -7.07 4.00
N THR A 304 12.44 -7.45 2.78
CA THR A 304 13.34 -7.86 1.71
C THR A 304 14.29 -6.72 1.36
N SER A 305 15.57 -6.99 1.11
CA SER A 305 16.53 -5.95 0.72
C SER A 305 16.27 -5.41 -0.68
N HIS A 306 16.53 -4.13 -0.91
CA HIS A 306 16.50 -3.55 -2.26
C HIS A 306 17.54 -4.19 -3.19
N ALA A 307 18.65 -4.71 -2.64
CA ALA A 307 19.64 -5.48 -3.41
C ALA A 307 19.00 -6.72 -4.06
N LYS A 308 18.13 -7.44 -3.34
CA LYS A 308 17.39 -8.57 -3.88
C LYS A 308 16.47 -8.14 -5.04
N LEU A 309 15.76 -7.02 -4.90
CA LEU A 309 14.89 -6.51 -5.95
C LEU A 309 15.66 -6.14 -7.22
N VAL A 310 16.80 -5.45 -7.06
CA VAL A 310 17.68 -5.08 -8.19
C VAL A 310 18.21 -6.32 -8.88
N LYS A 311 18.68 -7.32 -8.13
CA LYS A 311 19.14 -8.60 -8.67
C LYS A 311 18.06 -9.31 -9.48
N GLU A 312 16.84 -9.39 -8.94
CA GLU A 312 15.70 -10.01 -9.61
C GLU A 312 15.23 -9.25 -10.87
N ALA A 313 15.49 -7.95 -10.92
CA ALA A 313 15.22 -7.10 -12.08
C ALA A 313 16.41 -7.07 -13.08
N GLY A 314 17.28 -8.07 -13.06
CA GLY A 314 18.39 -8.23 -14.02
C GLY A 314 19.58 -7.33 -13.78
N GLU A 315 19.73 -6.81 -12.55
CA GLU A 315 20.83 -5.95 -12.12
C GLU A 315 20.81 -4.53 -12.73
N LEU A 316 21.68 -3.68 -12.24
CA LEU A 316 21.86 -2.32 -12.75
C LEU A 316 22.69 -2.33 -14.03
N LYS A 317 22.38 -1.41 -14.92
CA LYS A 317 23.22 -1.10 -16.08
C LYS A 317 24.48 -0.33 -15.65
N ASP A 318 25.48 -0.35 -16.50
CA ASP A 318 26.67 0.48 -16.31
C ASP A 318 26.31 1.97 -16.31
N GLY A 319 26.99 2.74 -15.45
CA GLY A 319 26.84 4.19 -15.39
C GLY A 319 25.63 4.70 -14.59
N VAL A 320 24.92 3.84 -13.89
CA VAL A 320 23.86 4.27 -12.95
C VAL A 320 24.45 5.08 -11.81
N VAL A 321 23.97 6.32 -11.67
CA VAL A 321 24.49 7.28 -10.66
C VAL A 321 23.53 7.52 -9.51
N LYS A 322 22.25 7.11 -9.62
CA LYS A 322 21.24 7.36 -8.60
C LYS A 322 20.18 6.27 -8.59
N LEU A 323 19.83 5.84 -7.37
CA LEU A 323 18.69 5.00 -7.08
C LEU A 323 17.71 5.78 -6.18
N ILE A 324 16.43 5.60 -6.42
CA ILE A 324 15.37 6.30 -5.69
C ILE A 324 14.39 5.24 -5.13
N SER A 325 14.17 5.27 -3.84
CA SER A 325 13.08 4.53 -3.21
C SER A 325 11.82 5.39 -3.27
N GLY A 326 10.77 4.89 -3.89
CA GLY A 326 9.57 5.63 -4.27
C GLY A 326 9.68 6.22 -5.68
N GLY A 327 8.73 7.05 -6.08
CA GLY A 327 8.73 7.68 -7.40
C GLY A 327 9.69 8.87 -7.51
N PRO A 328 10.01 9.32 -8.72
CA PRO A 328 10.96 10.42 -8.94
C PRO A 328 10.51 11.78 -8.39
N MET A 329 9.22 11.95 -8.11
CA MET A 329 8.67 13.21 -7.60
C MET A 329 8.70 13.29 -6.07
N MET A 330 8.34 12.22 -5.37
CA MET A 330 8.25 12.19 -3.90
C MET A 330 9.23 11.23 -3.23
N GLY A 331 9.92 10.40 -4.01
CA GLY A 331 10.86 9.42 -3.50
C GLY A 331 12.16 10.03 -2.99
N GLN A 332 12.97 9.21 -2.36
CA GLN A 332 14.23 9.60 -1.74
C GLN A 332 15.42 8.88 -2.40
N ALA A 333 16.50 9.61 -2.64
CA ALA A 333 17.75 9.01 -3.10
C ALA A 333 18.30 8.05 -2.03
N MET A 334 18.68 6.86 -2.47
CA MET A 334 19.21 5.81 -1.60
C MET A 334 20.72 5.88 -1.50
N PHE A 335 21.26 5.56 -0.32
CA PHE A 335 22.70 5.45 -0.07
C PHE A 335 23.19 4.01 -0.15
N SER A 336 22.31 3.04 -0.02
CA SER A 336 22.63 1.62 -0.03
C SER A 336 21.46 0.83 -0.57
N LEU A 337 21.75 -0.31 -1.16
CA LEU A 337 20.77 -1.34 -1.51
C LEU A 337 20.52 -2.33 -0.37
N ASP A 338 21.41 -2.37 0.64
CA ASP A 338 21.28 -3.24 1.82
C ASP A 338 20.33 -2.63 2.87
N VAL A 339 19.19 -2.17 2.39
CA VAL A 339 18.12 -1.60 3.21
C VAL A 339 16.80 -2.30 2.87
N PRO A 340 15.89 -2.46 3.86
CA PRO A 340 14.62 -3.16 3.66
C PRO A 340 13.63 -2.36 2.83
N VAL A 341 12.74 -3.08 2.15
CA VAL A 341 11.54 -2.56 1.48
C VAL A 341 10.43 -2.39 2.49
#